data_82bba7bd42b39afefaf9cb81cd61f7fc
#
_entry.id   82bba7bd42b39afefaf9cb81cd61f7fc
#
_cell.length_a   1.000
_cell.length_b   1.000
_cell.length_c   1.000
_cell.angle_alpha   90.00
_cell.angle_beta   90.00
_cell.angle_gamma   90.00
#
_symmetry.space_group_name_H-M   'P 1'
#
loop_
_entity.id
_entity.type
_entity.pdbx_description
1 polymer ?
#
loop_
_entity_poly.entity_id
_entity_poly.type
_entity_poly.pdbx_seq_one_letter_code
_entity_poly.pdbx_strand_id
1 'polypeptide(L)'
;MAINLIEPQNGAGLLPVAHARGEWPGPPAEYAEARWYAAYTSANHEKRVVEQLGARQVEHFLPVYASVRRWKDRRVTLQLPLFPGYVFVRLALRDRLKVLQLPSVARLVGFNGIPAALPKEEIEALRTGLAAGMCAEPHPYLLVGRRVRLRSGPLAGMSGILLRRKSRFRVVISIELIQRAVAVDTDTADLEPLLS
;
A
#
# COMPACT_ATOMS: atom_id res chain seq x y z
N MET A 1 -49.41 19.44 -43.75
CA MET A 1 -48.00 19.06 -43.59
C MET A 1 -47.64 19.43 -42.17
N ALA A 2 -47.80 18.47 -41.26
CA ALA A 2 -47.64 18.70 -39.83
C ALA A 2 -46.28 18.10 -39.41
N ILE A 3 -45.44 18.92 -38.83
CA ILE A 3 -44.14 18.52 -38.30
C ILE A 3 -44.33 18.06 -36.85
N ASN A 4 -44.13 16.79 -36.62
CA ASN A 4 -44.20 16.14 -35.30
C ASN A 4 -42.88 16.45 -34.56
N LEU A 5 -42.94 17.29 -33.53
CA LEU A 5 -41.86 17.50 -32.57
C LEU A 5 -41.89 16.33 -31.57
N ILE A 6 -40.84 15.51 -31.59
CA ILE A 6 -40.59 14.47 -30.59
C ILE A 6 -39.96 15.17 -29.39
N GLU A 7 -40.67 15.23 -28.27
CA GLU A 7 -40.11 15.61 -26.97
C GLU A 7 -39.18 14.53 -26.45
N PRO A 8 -37.99 14.86 -25.89
CA PRO A 8 -37.16 13.90 -25.21
C PRO A 8 -37.73 13.62 -23.80
N GLN A 9 -38.15 12.40 -23.60
CA GLN A 9 -38.55 11.88 -22.28
C GLN A 9 -37.31 11.80 -21.36
N ASN A 10 -37.08 12.83 -20.57
CA ASN A 10 -36.15 12.81 -19.44
C ASN A 10 -36.78 12.03 -18.28
N GLY A 11 -36.61 10.72 -18.31
CA GLY A 11 -36.86 9.82 -17.19
C GLY A 11 -35.68 9.75 -16.26
N ALA A 12 -35.30 10.86 -15.63
CA ALA A 12 -34.43 10.79 -14.45
C ALA A 12 -35.25 10.26 -13.31
N GLY A 13 -35.17 8.92 -13.09
CA GLY A 13 -35.70 8.27 -11.91
C GLY A 13 -34.97 8.78 -10.68
N LEU A 14 -35.52 9.83 -10.06
CA LEU A 14 -35.25 10.18 -8.67
C LEU A 14 -35.69 8.97 -7.83
N LEU A 15 -34.71 8.23 -7.32
CA LEU A 15 -34.95 7.28 -6.27
C LEU A 15 -35.65 8.02 -5.13
N PRO A 16 -36.76 7.50 -4.59
CA PRO A 16 -37.44 8.14 -3.48
C PRO A 16 -36.49 8.17 -2.30
N VAL A 17 -36.11 9.37 -1.88
CA VAL A 17 -35.45 9.56 -0.59
C VAL A 17 -36.53 9.29 0.45
N ALA A 18 -36.64 8.05 0.87
CA ALA A 18 -37.48 7.67 1.99
C ALA A 18 -36.88 8.35 3.23
N HIS A 19 -37.45 9.49 3.59
CA HIS A 19 -37.26 10.10 4.90
C HIS A 19 -38.05 9.27 5.92
N ALA A 20 -37.62 8.01 6.13
CA ALA A 20 -37.89 7.34 7.38
C ALA A 20 -37.10 8.12 8.45
N ARG A 21 -37.77 8.54 9.48
CA ARG A 21 -37.16 9.02 10.74
C ARG A 21 -36.44 7.85 11.39
N GLY A 22 -35.38 7.40 10.73
CA GLY A 22 -34.41 6.45 11.22
C GLY A 22 -33.20 7.25 11.66
N GLU A 23 -32.73 7.06 12.83
CA GLU A 23 -31.46 7.52 13.34
C GLU A 23 -30.41 7.30 12.26
N TRP A 24 -29.63 8.33 11.97
CA TRP A 24 -28.46 8.22 11.07
C TRP A 24 -27.62 7.05 11.56
N PRO A 25 -27.40 6.00 10.78
CA PRO A 25 -26.71 4.78 11.24
C PRO A 25 -25.26 5.02 11.65
N GLY A 26 -24.88 6.28 11.77
CA GLY A 26 -23.49 6.68 12.01
C GLY A 26 -22.59 6.42 10.81
N PRO A 27 -21.38 6.95 10.80
CA PRO A 27 -20.41 6.60 9.77
C PRO A 27 -20.11 5.10 9.89
N PRO A 28 -19.89 4.39 8.75
CA PRO A 28 -19.56 2.97 8.75
C PRO A 28 -18.48 2.66 9.78
N ALA A 29 -18.56 1.51 10.45
CA ALA A 29 -17.60 1.11 11.50
C ALA A 29 -16.14 1.26 11.03
N GLU A 30 -15.90 1.08 9.73
CA GLU A 30 -14.61 1.30 9.06
C GLU A 30 -14.06 2.73 9.21
N TYR A 31 -14.93 3.73 9.41
CA TYR A 31 -14.52 5.12 9.63
C TYR A 31 -13.92 5.37 11.00
N ALA A 32 -14.32 4.57 11.98
CA ALA A 32 -13.88 4.70 13.37
C ALA A 32 -12.69 3.78 13.71
N GLU A 33 -12.53 2.68 12.97
CA GLU A 33 -11.48 1.70 13.21
C GLU A 33 -10.15 2.15 12.59
N ALA A 34 -9.06 2.02 13.37
CA ALA A 34 -7.72 2.32 12.86
C ALA A 34 -7.22 1.17 11.99
N ARG A 35 -7.04 1.44 10.70
CA ARG A 35 -6.52 0.51 9.68
C ARG A 35 -5.29 1.08 8.99
N TRP A 36 -4.52 0.23 8.34
CA TRP A 36 -3.38 0.64 7.53
C TRP A 36 -3.81 1.15 6.17
N TYR A 37 -3.19 2.26 5.75
CA TYR A 37 -3.38 2.87 4.43
C TYR A 37 -2.02 3.24 3.84
N ALA A 38 -1.92 3.32 2.51
CA ALA A 38 -0.77 3.88 1.84
C ALA A 38 -1.00 5.37 1.56
N ALA A 39 -0.14 6.23 2.09
CA ALA A 39 -0.08 7.64 1.74
C ALA A 39 0.87 7.83 0.56
N TYR A 40 0.38 8.38 -0.55
CA TYR A 40 1.20 8.74 -1.69
C TYR A 40 1.83 10.12 -1.45
N THR A 41 3.15 10.18 -1.55
CA THR A 41 3.93 11.38 -1.22
C THR A 41 4.69 11.89 -2.43
N SER A 42 5.15 13.14 -2.36
CA SER A 42 6.13 13.66 -3.31
C SER A 42 7.42 12.83 -3.23
N ALA A 43 8.05 12.60 -4.36
CA ALA A 43 9.29 11.82 -4.45
C ALA A 43 10.39 12.42 -3.56
N ASN A 44 11.12 11.55 -2.86
CA ASN A 44 12.19 11.89 -1.91
C ASN A 44 11.74 12.72 -0.67
N HIS A 45 10.43 12.83 -0.44
CA HIS A 45 9.90 13.52 0.75
C HIS A 45 9.39 12.52 1.82
N GLU A 46 9.54 11.24 1.60
CA GLU A 46 9.00 10.19 2.47
C GLU A 46 9.49 10.34 3.91
N LYS A 47 10.79 10.59 4.12
CA LYS A 47 11.37 10.78 5.46
C LYS A 47 10.83 12.02 6.16
N ARG A 48 10.68 13.11 5.41
CA ARG A 48 10.10 14.36 5.96
C ARG A 48 8.63 14.14 6.35
N VAL A 49 7.88 13.40 5.56
CA VAL A 49 6.49 13.03 5.90
C VAL A 49 6.45 12.20 7.18
N VAL A 50 7.36 11.24 7.35
CA VAL A 50 7.48 10.43 8.56
C VAL A 50 7.72 11.30 9.80
N GLU A 51 8.64 12.26 9.75
CA GLU A 51 8.90 13.20 10.84
C GLU A 51 7.65 14.00 11.22
N GLN A 52 6.92 14.48 10.21
CA GLN A 52 5.68 15.24 10.41
C GLN A 52 4.53 14.37 10.95
N LEU A 53 4.45 13.11 10.53
CA LEU A 53 3.47 12.14 11.05
C LEU A 53 3.76 11.84 12.52
N GLY A 54 5.03 11.66 12.89
CA GLY A 54 5.46 11.48 14.27
C GLY A 54 5.05 12.67 15.17
N ALA A 55 5.27 13.90 14.70
CA ALA A 55 4.85 15.12 15.42
C ALA A 55 3.32 15.19 15.62
N ARG A 56 2.54 14.59 14.72
CA ARG A 56 1.07 14.51 14.82
C ARG A 56 0.55 13.26 15.53
N GLN A 57 1.45 12.43 16.09
CA GLN A 57 1.12 11.18 16.77
C GLN A 57 0.33 10.20 15.89
N VAL A 58 0.58 10.21 14.58
CA VAL A 58 0.01 9.23 13.64
C VAL A 58 0.97 8.05 13.54
N GLU A 59 0.46 6.85 13.81
CA GLU A 59 1.26 5.63 13.61
C GLU A 59 1.61 5.48 12.14
N HIS A 60 2.89 5.28 11.86
CA HIS A 60 3.40 5.21 10.49
C HIS A 60 4.49 4.15 10.36
N PHE A 61 4.74 3.74 9.12
CA PHE A 61 5.80 2.82 8.78
C PHE A 61 6.39 3.20 7.41
N LEU A 62 7.69 3.48 7.40
CA LEU A 62 8.47 3.68 6.19
C LEU A 62 9.48 2.53 6.08
N PRO A 63 9.20 1.49 5.31
CA PRO A 63 10.18 0.44 5.06
C PRO A 63 11.33 1.00 4.25
N VAL A 64 12.56 0.80 4.74
CA VAL A 64 13.79 1.25 4.11
C VAL A 64 14.76 0.10 3.91
N TYR A 65 15.63 0.24 2.93
CA TYR A 65 16.74 -0.68 2.69
C TYR A 65 18.06 0.06 2.59
N ALA A 66 19.15 -0.64 2.93
CA ALA A 66 20.50 -0.09 2.82
C ALA A 66 20.98 -0.20 1.37
N SER A 67 21.28 0.92 0.74
CA SER A 67 21.85 1.00 -0.61
C SER A 67 23.27 1.56 -0.54
N VAL A 68 24.25 0.77 -0.98
CA VAL A 68 25.64 1.22 -1.03
C VAL A 68 25.87 1.92 -2.37
N ARG A 69 26.17 3.21 -2.31
CA ARG A 69 26.53 4.00 -3.49
C ARG A 69 27.99 4.43 -3.43
N ARG A 70 28.66 4.36 -4.56
CA ARG A 70 30.01 4.88 -4.74
C ARG A 70 29.93 6.35 -5.15
N TRP A 71 30.45 7.22 -4.30
CA TRP A 71 30.53 8.65 -4.56
C TRP A 71 31.98 9.07 -4.67
N LYS A 72 32.45 9.31 -5.91
CA LYS A 72 33.86 9.61 -6.20
C LYS A 72 34.80 8.60 -5.52
N ASP A 73 35.36 8.96 -4.35
CA ASP A 73 36.39 8.17 -3.67
C ASP A 73 35.90 7.40 -2.45
N ARG A 74 34.61 7.47 -2.11
CA ARG A 74 34.07 6.80 -0.92
C ARG A 74 32.78 6.02 -1.21
N ARG A 75 32.59 4.95 -0.46
CA ARG A 75 31.33 4.23 -0.39
C ARG A 75 30.44 4.86 0.69
N VAL A 76 29.20 5.17 0.35
CA VAL A 76 28.23 5.72 1.29
C VAL A 76 27.04 4.77 1.33
N THR A 77 26.65 4.34 2.53
CA THR A 77 25.42 3.57 2.74
C THR A 77 24.27 4.53 2.97
N LEU A 78 23.27 4.47 2.11
CA LEU A 78 22.07 5.28 2.18
C LEU A 78 20.89 4.40 2.56
N GLN A 79 20.05 4.87 3.49
CA GLN A 79 18.75 4.26 3.77
C GLN A 79 17.73 4.84 2.80
N LEU A 80 17.31 4.04 1.84
CA LEU A 80 16.34 4.44 0.80
C LEU A 80 14.98 3.79 1.05
N PRO A 81 13.87 4.46 0.70
CA PRO A 81 12.54 3.86 0.79
C PRO A 81 12.44 2.60 -0.07
N LEU A 82 11.90 1.52 0.50
CA LEU A 82 11.65 0.28 -0.22
C LEU A 82 10.53 0.44 -1.26
N PHE A 83 9.56 1.31 -0.96
CA PHE A 83 8.48 1.73 -1.86
C PHE A 83 8.57 3.25 -2.09
N PRO A 84 9.34 3.71 -3.10
CA PRO A 84 9.49 5.14 -3.36
C PRO A 84 8.15 5.83 -3.62
N GLY A 85 7.92 6.94 -2.95
CA GLY A 85 6.68 7.72 -3.04
C GLY A 85 5.56 7.23 -2.11
N TYR A 86 5.81 6.26 -1.22
CA TYR A 86 4.80 5.74 -0.32
C TYR A 86 5.26 5.71 1.13
N VAL A 87 4.35 6.09 2.02
CA VAL A 87 4.48 5.91 3.47
C VAL A 87 3.22 5.20 3.96
N PHE A 88 3.38 4.16 4.75
CA PHE A 88 2.25 3.47 5.36
C PHE A 88 1.84 4.21 6.63
N VAL A 89 0.54 4.40 6.82
CA VAL A 89 -0.03 5.11 7.96
C VAL A 89 -1.18 4.30 8.54
N ARG A 90 -1.28 4.26 9.88
CA ARG A 90 -2.39 3.61 10.56
C ARG A 90 -3.24 4.64 11.26
N LEU A 91 -4.48 4.75 10.84
CA LEU A 91 -5.44 5.71 11.37
C LEU A 91 -6.88 5.28 11.13
N ALA A 92 -7.82 5.86 11.86
CA ALA A 92 -9.22 5.82 11.51
C ALA A 92 -9.50 6.86 10.41
N LEU A 93 -10.34 6.56 9.42
CA LEU A 93 -10.60 7.48 8.29
C LEU A 93 -11.20 8.82 8.73
N ARG A 94 -11.84 8.90 9.88
CA ARG A 94 -12.28 10.17 10.48
C ARG A 94 -11.10 11.12 10.74
N ASP A 95 -9.92 10.57 11.01
CA ASP A 95 -8.68 11.31 11.30
C ASP A 95 -7.81 11.57 10.07
N ARG A 96 -8.28 11.22 8.86
CA ARG A 96 -7.50 11.31 7.61
C ARG A 96 -6.90 12.68 7.32
N LEU A 97 -7.52 13.74 7.82
CA LEU A 97 -7.03 15.10 7.63
C LEU A 97 -5.68 15.33 8.32
N LYS A 98 -5.36 14.60 9.40
CA LYS A 98 -4.03 14.65 10.04
C LYS A 98 -2.90 14.27 9.06
N VAL A 99 -3.21 13.43 8.07
CA VAL A 99 -2.27 12.99 7.04
C VAL A 99 -2.39 13.85 5.79
N LEU A 100 -3.60 14.10 5.29
CA LEU A 100 -3.83 14.82 4.04
C LEU A 100 -3.41 16.30 4.08
N GLN A 101 -3.33 16.89 5.26
CA GLN A 101 -2.85 18.27 5.45
C GLN A 101 -1.33 18.40 5.45
N LEU A 102 -0.58 17.31 5.31
CA LEU A 102 0.87 17.37 5.18
C LEU A 102 1.25 17.84 3.77
N PRO A 103 2.12 18.86 3.63
CA PRO A 103 2.39 19.49 2.31
C PRO A 103 2.92 18.54 1.24
N SER A 104 3.58 17.46 1.65
CA SER A 104 4.16 16.48 0.72
C SER A 104 3.30 15.24 0.52
N VAL A 105 2.10 15.18 1.10
CA VAL A 105 1.15 14.09 0.91
C VAL A 105 0.13 14.49 -0.14
N ALA A 106 0.07 13.75 -1.24
CA ALA A 106 -0.88 14.00 -2.31
C ALA A 106 -2.26 13.40 -2.03
N ARG A 107 -2.29 12.14 -1.52
CA ARG A 107 -3.53 11.42 -1.24
C ARG A 107 -3.27 10.14 -0.42
N LEU A 108 -4.34 9.58 0.15
CA LEU A 108 -4.37 8.17 0.53
C LEU A 108 -4.75 7.35 -0.71
N VAL A 109 -4.06 6.22 -0.92
CA VAL A 109 -4.30 5.34 -2.06
C VAL A 109 -5.62 4.61 -1.88
N GLY A 110 -6.38 4.47 -2.97
CA GLY A 110 -7.67 3.81 -2.96
C GLY A 110 -8.32 3.82 -4.33
N PHE A 111 -9.60 3.48 -4.38
CA PHE A 111 -10.38 3.38 -5.61
C PHE A 111 -11.52 4.41 -5.57
N ASN A 112 -11.78 5.08 -6.68
CA ASN A 112 -12.88 6.06 -6.83
C ASN A 112 -12.91 7.13 -5.72
N GLY A 113 -11.73 7.58 -5.27
CA GLY A 113 -11.63 8.59 -4.21
C GLY A 113 -11.82 8.05 -2.78
N ILE A 114 -12.12 6.77 -2.61
CA ILE A 114 -12.27 6.11 -1.32
C ILE A 114 -10.94 5.44 -0.96
N PRO A 115 -10.28 5.81 0.16
CA PRO A 115 -9.07 5.15 0.60
C PRO A 115 -9.30 3.66 0.86
N ALA A 116 -8.41 2.81 0.35
CA ALA A 116 -8.48 1.37 0.54
C ALA A 116 -7.53 0.94 1.65
N ALA A 117 -8.05 0.16 2.61
CA ALA A 117 -7.25 -0.39 3.69
C ALA A 117 -6.32 -1.49 3.17
N LEU A 118 -5.11 -1.51 3.70
CA LEU A 118 -4.15 -2.61 3.50
C LEU A 118 -4.35 -3.67 4.59
N PRO A 119 -4.14 -4.95 4.26
CA PRO A 119 -4.14 -6.01 5.26
C PRO A 119 -3.08 -5.74 6.33
N LYS A 120 -3.49 -5.80 7.60
CA LYS A 120 -2.58 -5.58 8.74
C LYS A 120 -1.43 -6.57 8.72
N GLU A 121 -1.74 -7.80 8.38
CA GLU A 121 -0.81 -8.93 8.33
C GLU A 121 0.36 -8.66 7.37
N GLU A 122 0.09 -8.04 6.22
CA GLU A 122 1.13 -7.70 5.24
C GLU A 122 2.09 -6.64 5.77
N ILE A 123 1.57 -5.61 6.42
CA ILE A 123 2.39 -4.53 6.98
C ILE A 123 3.22 -5.03 8.16
N GLU A 124 2.63 -5.82 9.05
CA GLU A 124 3.33 -6.39 10.21
C GLU A 124 4.38 -7.42 9.78
N ALA A 125 4.10 -8.25 8.78
CA ALA A 125 5.08 -9.18 8.22
C ALA A 125 6.29 -8.44 7.61
N LEU A 126 6.06 -7.37 6.84
CA LEU A 126 7.14 -6.51 6.33
C LEU A 126 7.94 -5.87 7.46
N ARG A 127 7.27 -5.34 8.48
CA ARG A 127 7.91 -4.72 9.66
C ARG A 127 8.80 -5.72 10.38
N THR A 128 8.27 -6.90 10.67
CA THR A 128 8.98 -7.99 11.36
C THR A 128 10.15 -8.50 10.52
N GLY A 129 9.94 -8.72 9.22
CA GLY A 129 10.98 -9.18 8.30
C GLY A 129 12.16 -8.22 8.22
N LEU A 130 11.91 -6.94 8.06
CA LEU A 130 12.96 -5.93 8.02
C LEU A 130 13.67 -5.78 9.36
N ALA A 131 12.95 -5.86 10.48
CA ALA A 131 13.54 -5.84 11.83
C ALA A 131 14.42 -7.05 12.08
N ALA A 132 14.09 -8.22 11.52
CA ALA A 132 14.90 -9.44 11.56
C ALA A 132 16.11 -9.42 10.60
N GLY A 133 16.36 -8.30 9.91
CA GLY A 133 17.50 -8.13 9.02
C GLY A 133 17.35 -8.79 7.64
N MET A 134 16.12 -9.06 7.20
CA MET A 134 15.89 -9.55 5.84
C MET A 134 16.38 -8.54 4.80
N CYS A 135 17.15 -9.03 3.83
CA CYS A 135 17.57 -8.24 2.70
C CYS A 135 16.42 -8.11 1.70
N ALA A 136 15.78 -6.95 1.67
CA ALA A 136 14.77 -6.61 0.68
C ALA A 136 15.28 -5.49 -0.22
N GLU A 137 14.90 -5.51 -1.49
CA GLU A 137 15.21 -4.45 -2.44
C GLU A 137 14.00 -4.14 -3.33
N PRO A 138 13.83 -2.90 -3.81
CA PRO A 138 12.78 -2.57 -4.74
C PRO A 138 12.84 -3.45 -5.99
N HIS A 139 11.69 -3.93 -6.43
CA HIS A 139 11.58 -4.71 -7.66
C HIS A 139 10.46 -4.15 -8.53
N PRO A 140 10.60 -4.13 -9.86
CA PRO A 140 9.49 -3.81 -10.75
C PRO A 140 8.29 -4.72 -10.46
N TYR A 141 7.09 -4.16 -10.45
CA TYR A 141 5.88 -4.94 -10.31
C TYR A 141 5.73 -5.86 -11.53
N LEU A 142 5.83 -7.17 -11.31
CA LEU A 142 5.74 -8.18 -12.37
C LEU A 142 4.54 -9.08 -12.14
N LEU A 143 3.69 -9.20 -13.15
CA LEU A 143 2.56 -10.12 -13.17
C LEU A 143 2.99 -11.52 -13.67
N VAL A 144 4.23 -11.69 -14.10
CA VAL A 144 4.73 -12.88 -14.77
C VAL A 144 5.54 -13.74 -13.80
N GLY A 145 5.19 -15.02 -13.69
CA GLY A 145 5.92 -16.01 -12.92
C GLY A 145 5.00 -16.91 -12.08
N ARG A 146 5.61 -17.87 -11.39
CA ARG A 146 4.89 -18.82 -10.54
C ARG A 146 4.51 -18.15 -9.21
N ARG A 147 3.25 -18.20 -8.85
CA ARG A 147 2.78 -17.74 -7.54
C ARG A 147 3.23 -18.71 -6.46
N VAL A 148 3.79 -18.18 -5.39
CA VAL A 148 4.25 -18.94 -4.23
C VAL A 148 3.83 -18.22 -2.95
N ARG A 149 3.73 -18.99 -1.86
CA ARG A 149 3.55 -18.45 -0.51
C ARG A 149 4.76 -18.79 0.33
N LEU A 150 5.20 -17.86 1.14
CA LEU A 150 6.23 -18.09 2.13
C LEU A 150 5.65 -18.90 3.29
N ARG A 151 6.26 -20.06 3.60
CA ARG A 151 5.79 -20.98 4.66
C ARG A 151 6.34 -20.60 6.02
N SER A 152 7.55 -20.09 6.06
CA SER A 152 8.30 -19.83 7.28
C SER A 152 9.03 -18.49 7.21
N GLY A 153 9.63 -18.10 8.33
CA GLY A 153 10.35 -16.83 8.45
C GLY A 153 9.45 -15.64 8.76
N PRO A 154 10.06 -14.44 8.87
CA PRO A 154 9.34 -13.21 9.25
C PRO A 154 8.23 -12.78 8.29
N LEU A 155 8.27 -13.25 7.04
CA LEU A 155 7.25 -12.96 6.01
C LEU A 155 6.34 -14.16 5.73
N ALA A 156 6.25 -15.12 6.67
CA ALA A 156 5.36 -16.28 6.53
C ALA A 156 3.92 -15.86 6.23
N GLY A 157 3.25 -16.59 5.33
CA GLY A 157 1.88 -16.29 4.88
C GLY A 157 1.79 -15.33 3.70
N MET A 158 2.82 -14.54 3.40
CA MET A 158 2.80 -13.66 2.23
C MET A 158 2.93 -14.44 0.92
N SER A 159 2.22 -13.98 -0.09
CA SER A 159 2.27 -14.55 -1.44
C SER A 159 3.13 -13.67 -2.34
N GLY A 160 3.81 -14.29 -3.28
CA GLY A 160 4.67 -13.58 -4.21
C GLY A 160 4.90 -14.35 -5.50
N ILE A 161 5.73 -13.79 -6.36
CA ILE A 161 6.14 -14.41 -7.61
C ILE A 161 7.58 -14.90 -7.46
N LEU A 162 7.79 -16.18 -7.76
CA LEU A 162 9.12 -16.78 -7.69
C LEU A 162 9.98 -16.36 -8.89
N LEU A 163 11.12 -15.74 -8.58
CA LEU A 163 12.17 -15.46 -9.55
C LEU A 163 13.40 -16.28 -9.23
N ARG A 164 14.03 -16.88 -10.25
CA ARG A 164 15.28 -17.61 -10.09
C ARG A 164 16.48 -16.68 -10.28
N ARG A 165 17.37 -16.63 -9.29
CA ARG A 165 18.70 -16.02 -9.39
C ARG A 165 19.77 -17.12 -9.41
N LYS A 166 20.96 -16.84 -9.97
CA LYS A 166 22.03 -17.86 -10.26
C LYS A 166 22.39 -18.82 -9.11
N SER A 167 22.20 -18.44 -7.84
CA SER A 167 22.56 -19.28 -6.70
C SER A 167 21.55 -19.30 -5.56
N ARG A 168 20.48 -18.50 -5.58
CA ARG A 168 19.45 -18.43 -4.53
C ARG A 168 18.08 -18.21 -5.17
N PHE A 169 17.06 -18.64 -4.48
CA PHE A 169 15.69 -18.30 -4.87
C PHE A 169 15.36 -16.88 -4.37
N ARG A 170 14.58 -16.17 -5.16
CA ARG A 170 14.09 -14.85 -4.84
C ARG A 170 12.60 -14.81 -5.04
N VAL A 171 11.87 -14.35 -4.04
CA VAL A 171 10.43 -14.12 -4.13
C VAL A 171 10.18 -12.64 -4.30
N VAL A 172 9.34 -12.28 -5.26
CA VAL A 172 8.83 -10.92 -5.43
C VAL A 172 7.46 -10.85 -4.77
N ILE A 173 7.40 -10.09 -3.70
CA ILE A 173 6.17 -9.82 -2.96
C ILE A 173 5.59 -8.53 -3.51
N SER A 174 4.34 -8.57 -3.95
CA SER A 174 3.65 -7.42 -4.52
C SER A 174 2.57 -6.92 -3.59
N ILE A 175 2.51 -5.61 -3.38
CA ILE A 175 1.36 -4.94 -2.76
C ILE A 175 0.52 -4.39 -3.91
N GLU A 176 -0.56 -5.09 -4.25
CA GLU A 176 -1.37 -4.81 -5.44
C GLU A 176 -1.99 -3.43 -5.41
N LEU A 177 -2.46 -2.98 -4.24
CA LEU A 177 -3.09 -1.68 -4.07
C LEU A 177 -2.22 -0.51 -4.55
N ILE A 178 -0.92 -0.58 -4.34
CA ILE A 178 0.02 0.47 -4.74
C ILE A 178 0.82 0.10 -6.00
N GLN A 179 0.58 -1.07 -6.56
CA GLN A 179 1.28 -1.63 -7.73
C GLN A 179 2.80 -1.57 -7.58
N ARG A 180 3.28 -1.92 -6.39
CA ARG A 180 4.71 -1.97 -6.05
C ARG A 180 5.07 -3.37 -5.58
N ALA A 181 6.31 -3.72 -5.82
CA ALA A 181 6.83 -5.01 -5.42
C ALA A 181 8.23 -4.87 -4.80
N VAL A 182 8.55 -5.81 -3.93
CA VAL A 182 9.87 -5.97 -3.34
C VAL A 182 10.38 -7.37 -3.60
N ALA A 183 11.68 -7.50 -3.83
CA ALA A 183 12.32 -8.78 -3.99
C ALA A 183 13.02 -9.17 -2.69
N VAL A 184 12.79 -10.40 -2.26
CA VAL A 184 13.33 -10.97 -1.02
C VAL A 184 14.06 -12.26 -1.34
N ASP A 185 15.28 -12.41 -0.86
CA ASP A 185 16.02 -13.68 -0.99
C ASP A 185 15.50 -14.68 0.06
N THR A 186 15.24 -15.92 -0.36
CA THR A 186 14.67 -16.97 0.49
C THR A 186 15.18 -18.35 0.08
N ASP A 187 15.02 -19.33 0.95
CA ASP A 187 15.33 -20.73 0.65
C ASP A 187 14.12 -21.47 0.11
N THR A 188 14.37 -22.51 -0.71
CA THR A 188 13.32 -23.34 -1.34
C THR A 188 12.42 -24.01 -0.33
N ALA A 189 12.99 -24.39 0.85
CA ALA A 189 12.27 -25.05 1.93
C ALA A 189 11.15 -24.17 2.53
N ASP A 190 11.28 -22.86 2.38
CA ASP A 190 10.36 -21.86 2.93
C ASP A 190 9.23 -21.46 1.96
N LEU A 191 9.14 -22.14 0.81
CA LEU A 191 8.18 -21.81 -0.25
C LEU A 191 7.10 -22.89 -0.39
N GLU A 192 5.88 -22.44 -0.52
CA GLU A 192 4.72 -23.26 -0.89
C GLU A 192 4.15 -22.80 -2.23
N PRO A 193 4.04 -23.70 -3.25
CA PRO A 193 3.40 -23.34 -4.51
C PRO A 193 1.91 -23.09 -4.29
N LEU A 194 1.41 -21.96 -4.78
CA LEU A 194 -0.02 -21.70 -4.88
C LEU A 194 -0.53 -22.32 -6.20
N LEU A 195 -1.46 -23.25 -6.08
CA LEU A 195 -2.19 -23.77 -7.23
C LEU A 195 -3.10 -22.64 -7.74
N SER A 196 -2.94 -22.31 -9.01
CA SER A 196 -3.81 -21.36 -9.73
C SER A 196 -5.12 -22.01 -10.10
#